data_3824a4cab68adaa5ec124eb87a25977b
#
_entry.id   3824a4cab68adaa5ec124eb87a25977b
#
_cell.length_a   1.000
_cell.length_b   1.000
_cell.length_c   1.000
_cell.angle_alpha   90.00
_cell.angle_beta   90.00
_cell.angle_gamma   90.00
#
_symmetry.space_group_name_H-M   'P 1'
#
loop_
_entity.id
_entity.type
_entity.pdbx_description
1 polymer ?
#
loop_
_entity_poly.entity_id
_entity_poly.type
_entity_poly.pdbx_seq_one_letter_code
_entity_poly.pdbx_strand_id
1 'polypeptide(L)' 'MSRLEDAEKRLHNAIYRLDRAVATRSDAEQDQVAVIDDLKSQVEQAKSERGDMEKRMNTAALRVGETIERLRGALNE' A
#
# COMPACT_ATOMS: atom_id res chain seq x y z
N MET A 1 -14.93 -18.09 -53.14
CA MET A 1 -13.67 -17.38 -52.94
C MET A 1 -13.79 -16.26 -51.94
N SER A 2 -14.73 -15.36 -52.10
CA SER A 2 -14.96 -14.31 -51.16
C SER A 2 -15.29 -14.78 -49.74
N ARG A 3 -15.96 -15.94 -49.61
CA ARG A 3 -16.33 -16.50 -48.31
C ARG A 3 -15.13 -16.95 -47.49
N LEU A 4 -14.14 -17.55 -48.13
CA LEU A 4 -12.91 -17.94 -47.41
C LEU A 4 -12.09 -16.74 -46.98
N GLU A 5 -11.97 -15.77 -47.87
CA GLU A 5 -11.26 -14.53 -47.53
C GLU A 5 -11.95 -13.76 -46.41
N ASP A 6 -13.29 -13.71 -46.45
CA ASP A 6 -14.06 -13.05 -45.40
C ASP A 6 -13.90 -13.76 -44.06
N ALA A 7 -13.92 -15.13 -44.09
CA ALA A 7 -13.71 -15.92 -42.89
C ALA A 7 -12.33 -15.70 -42.30
N GLU A 8 -11.30 -15.64 -43.16
CA GLU A 8 -9.92 -15.30 -42.70
C GLU A 8 -9.84 -13.95 -42.05
N LYS A 9 -10.44 -12.93 -42.68
CA LYS A 9 -10.46 -11.58 -42.11
C LYS A 9 -11.15 -11.53 -40.76
N ARG A 10 -12.27 -12.22 -40.63
CA ARG A 10 -13.01 -12.29 -39.38
C ARG A 10 -12.17 -12.97 -38.28
N LEU A 11 -11.49 -14.03 -38.66
CA LEU A 11 -10.62 -14.76 -37.74
C LEU A 11 -9.45 -13.87 -37.29
N HIS A 12 -8.79 -13.20 -38.21
CA HIS A 12 -7.71 -12.26 -37.88
C HIS A 12 -8.19 -11.14 -36.97
N ASN A 13 -9.36 -10.58 -37.25
CA ASN A 13 -9.94 -9.53 -36.41
C ASN A 13 -10.25 -10.04 -35.01
N ALA A 14 -10.78 -11.25 -34.90
CA ALA A 14 -11.09 -11.86 -33.62
C ALA A 14 -9.82 -12.11 -32.79
N ILE A 15 -8.77 -12.60 -33.43
CA ILE A 15 -7.48 -12.83 -32.78
C ILE A 15 -6.88 -11.51 -32.32
N TYR A 16 -6.92 -10.48 -33.16
CA TYR A 16 -6.41 -9.16 -32.81
C TYR A 16 -7.13 -8.57 -31.59
N ARG A 17 -8.46 -8.68 -31.57
CA ARG A 17 -9.26 -8.20 -30.43
C ARG A 17 -8.93 -8.97 -29.16
N LEU A 18 -8.74 -10.27 -29.28
CA LEU A 18 -8.38 -11.11 -28.13
C LEU A 18 -7.00 -10.72 -27.59
N ASP A 19 -6.03 -10.55 -28.46
CA ASP A 19 -4.69 -10.13 -28.06
C ASP A 19 -4.72 -8.78 -27.32
N ARG A 20 -5.47 -7.83 -27.84
CA ARG A 20 -5.62 -6.53 -27.20
C ARG A 20 -6.31 -6.61 -25.84
N ALA A 21 -7.35 -7.44 -25.76
CA ALA A 21 -8.05 -7.62 -24.49
C ALA A 21 -7.15 -8.25 -23.42
N VAL A 22 -6.35 -9.25 -23.83
CA VAL A 22 -5.39 -9.87 -22.91
C VAL A 22 -4.33 -8.89 -22.48
N ALA A 23 -3.78 -8.11 -23.40
CA ALA A 23 -2.77 -7.10 -23.07
C ALA A 23 -3.32 -6.04 -22.11
N THR A 24 -4.53 -5.55 -22.36
CA THR A 24 -5.17 -4.55 -21.50
C THR A 24 -5.40 -5.11 -20.09
N ARG A 25 -5.84 -6.35 -20.00
CA ARG A 25 -6.07 -7.01 -18.71
C ARG A 25 -4.76 -7.22 -17.95
N SER A 26 -3.71 -7.63 -18.66
CA SER A 26 -2.39 -7.81 -18.06
C SER A 26 -1.86 -6.49 -17.49
N ASP A 27 -2.00 -5.40 -18.24
CA ASP A 27 -1.58 -4.07 -17.78
C ASP A 27 -2.36 -3.63 -16.54
N ALA A 28 -3.67 -3.88 -16.53
CA ALA A 28 -4.51 -3.57 -15.37
C ALA A 28 -4.10 -4.38 -14.14
N GLU A 29 -3.76 -5.65 -14.31
CA GLU A 29 -3.29 -6.50 -13.22
C GLU A 29 -1.96 -6.01 -12.68
N GLN A 30 -1.03 -5.59 -13.54
CA GLN A 30 0.25 -5.03 -13.12
C GLN A 30 0.06 -3.73 -12.35
N ASP A 31 -0.84 -2.87 -12.81
CA ASP A 31 -1.17 -1.63 -12.09
C ASP A 31 -1.73 -1.92 -10.70
N GLN A 32 -2.59 -2.92 -10.58
CA GLN A 32 -3.15 -3.33 -9.30
C GLN A 32 -2.07 -3.83 -8.35
N VAL A 33 -1.13 -4.63 -8.84
CA VAL A 33 -0.02 -5.13 -8.04
C VAL A 33 0.83 -3.97 -7.54
N ALA A 34 1.12 -2.99 -8.39
CA ALA A 34 1.88 -1.82 -8.00
C ALA A 34 1.18 -1.01 -6.91
N VAL A 35 -0.14 -0.85 -7.01
CA VAL A 35 -0.94 -0.15 -6.00
C VAL A 35 -0.91 -0.92 -4.67
N ILE A 36 -1.06 -2.23 -4.71
CA ILE A 36 -1.03 -3.07 -3.51
C ILE A 36 0.33 -2.96 -2.82
N ASP A 37 1.42 -3.03 -3.58
CA ASP A 37 2.77 -2.91 -3.04
C ASP A 37 3.00 -1.55 -2.40
N ASP A 38 2.53 -0.48 -3.03
CA ASP A 38 2.61 0.87 -2.48
C ASP A 38 1.82 1.00 -1.17
N LEU A 39 0.60 0.45 -1.15
CA LEU A 39 -0.23 0.45 0.06
C LEU A 39 0.42 -0.33 1.20
N LYS A 40 1.02 -1.47 0.90
CA LYS A 40 1.75 -2.26 1.91
C LYS A 40 2.89 -1.46 2.50
N SER A 41 3.66 -0.77 1.65
CA SER A 41 4.76 0.09 2.08
C SER A 41 4.26 1.22 2.99
N GLN A 42 3.16 1.87 2.62
CA GLN A 42 2.55 2.92 3.42
C GLN A 42 2.06 2.42 4.77
N VAL A 43 1.46 1.23 4.80
CA VAL A 43 1.00 0.61 6.05
C VAL A 43 2.18 0.30 6.96
N GLU A 44 3.26 -0.26 6.44
CA GLU A 44 4.46 -0.54 7.22
C GLU A 44 5.09 0.73 7.78
N GLN A 45 5.15 1.78 6.98
CA GLN A 45 5.66 3.07 7.42
C GLN A 45 4.79 3.66 8.53
N ALA A 46 3.46 3.61 8.37
CA ALA A 46 2.52 4.08 9.39
C ALA A 46 2.67 3.31 10.70
N LYS A 47 2.86 2.00 10.62
CA LYS A 47 3.09 1.17 11.80
C LYS A 47 4.39 1.54 12.52
N SER A 48 5.45 1.80 11.75
CA SER A 48 6.73 2.21 12.30
C SER A 48 6.63 3.56 13.00
N GLU A 49 5.97 4.53 12.38
CA GLU A 49 5.74 5.85 12.95
C GLU A 49 4.90 5.76 14.22
N ARG A 50 3.88 4.92 14.20
CA ARG A 50 3.03 4.67 15.37
C ARG A 50 3.84 4.09 16.53
N GLY A 51 4.72 3.13 16.24
CA GLY A 51 5.60 2.55 17.25
C GLY A 51 6.54 3.58 17.85
N ASP A 52 7.10 4.45 17.04
CA ASP A 52 7.97 5.54 17.50
C ASP A 52 7.19 6.52 18.37
N MET A 53 5.98 6.87 17.98
CA MET A 53 5.13 7.75 18.79
C MET A 53 4.79 7.13 20.13
N GLU A 54 4.47 5.84 20.17
CA GLU A 54 4.18 5.12 21.42
C GLU A 54 5.39 5.16 22.35
N LYS A 55 6.59 4.94 21.84
CA LYS A 55 7.83 5.03 22.61
C LYS A 55 8.04 6.43 23.17
N ARG A 56 7.82 7.44 22.35
CA ARG A 56 7.95 8.84 22.80
C ARG A 56 6.94 9.18 23.90
N MET A 57 5.70 8.72 23.72
CA MET A 57 4.67 8.94 24.72
C MET A 57 5.02 8.27 26.04
N ASN A 58 5.50 7.03 25.99
CA ASN A 58 5.91 6.30 27.17
C ASN A 58 7.09 6.98 27.87
N THR A 59 8.07 7.43 27.10
CA THR A 59 9.23 8.17 27.64
C THR A 59 8.78 9.48 28.28
N ALA A 60 7.88 10.22 27.64
CA ALA A 60 7.35 11.46 28.19
C ALA A 60 6.57 11.21 29.48
N ALA A 61 5.76 10.15 29.53
CA ALA A 61 5.00 9.78 30.73
C ALA A 61 5.93 9.43 31.88
N LEU A 62 7.02 8.70 31.61
CA LEU A 62 8.01 8.37 32.65
C LEU A 62 8.70 9.64 33.18
N ARG A 63 9.05 10.56 32.33
CA ARG A 63 9.69 11.83 32.72
C ARG A 63 8.76 12.68 33.57
N VAL A 64 7.50 12.75 33.19
CA VAL A 64 6.49 13.47 33.98
C VAL A 64 6.34 12.82 35.36
N GLY A 65 6.27 11.48 35.42
CA GLY A 65 6.21 10.76 36.67
C GLY A 65 7.41 11.02 37.57
N GLU A 66 8.62 11.02 37.03
CA GLU A 66 9.85 11.33 37.76
C GLU A 66 9.83 12.76 38.30
N THR A 67 9.38 13.72 37.50
CA THR A 67 9.27 15.10 37.92
C THR A 67 8.30 15.26 39.07
N ILE A 68 7.15 14.58 39.00
CA ILE A 68 6.16 14.60 40.07
C ILE A 68 6.76 14.03 41.38
N GLU A 69 7.49 12.93 41.28
CA GLU A 69 8.15 12.34 42.47
C GLU A 69 9.18 13.27 43.08
N ARG A 70 9.97 13.95 42.26
CA ARG A 70 10.94 14.95 42.73
C ARG A 70 10.24 16.11 43.45
N LEU A 71 9.13 16.59 42.89
CA LEU A 71 8.38 17.68 43.50
C LEU A 71 7.79 17.24 44.84
N ARG A 72 7.27 16.05 44.93
CA ARG A 72 6.75 15.52 46.21
C ARG A 72 7.84 15.39 47.25
N GLY A 73 9.02 14.91 46.82
CA GLY A 73 10.16 14.83 47.73
C GLY A 73 10.57 16.20 48.26
N ALA A 74 10.61 17.19 47.36
CA ALA A 74 10.97 18.54 47.77
C ALA A 74 9.94 19.18 48.69
N LEU A 75 8.65 18.91 48.46
CA LEU A 75 7.56 19.46 49.29
C LEU A 75 7.47 18.80 50.69
N ASN A 76 7.88 17.55 50.78
CA ASN A 76 7.82 16.82 52.05
C ASN A 76 9.03 17.02 52.94
N GLU A 77 10.07 17.61 52.44
CA GLU A 77 11.22 18.03 53.25
C GLU A 77 10.95 19.34 53.92
#